data_0db635575f06afaac035a1a9e4cfcd39
#
_entry.id   0db635575f06afaac035a1a9e4cfcd39
#
_cell.length_a   1.000
_cell.length_b   1.000
_cell.length_c   1.000
_cell.angle_alpha   90.00
_cell.angle_beta   90.00
_cell.angle_gamma   90.00
#
_symmetry.space_group_name_H-M   'P 1'
#
loop_
_entity.id
_entity.type
_entity.pdbx_description
1 polymer ?
#
loop_
_entity_poly.entity_id
_entity_poly.type
_entity_poly.pdbx_seq_one_letter_code
_entity_poly.pdbx_strand_id
1 'polypeptide(L)'
;MIYLTSNPDKMREAKEFFEKKYGLEVEILNPDFEPVEIQASTCAEVVAYTVKDAANRLGKAVIKSDAGFYADALGGLPGPYSKFFDKQIGVEKFLHILKDETNRKARIEHCWAYCEPGKEPEVFIGGSEGTISTEESGKSSRWVDKFFIPDGETRTISAIRDENYEESNKYWGDAKQQLADYLLNKEK
;
A
#
# COMPACT_ATOMS: atom_id res chain seq x y z
N MET A 1 -18.77 6.60 -1.60
CA MET A 1 -17.58 7.03 -0.85
C MET A 1 -16.53 7.62 -1.78
N ILE A 2 -15.69 8.57 -1.28
CA ILE A 2 -14.63 9.20 -2.10
C ILE A 2 -13.31 8.44 -1.91
N TYR A 3 -12.65 8.07 -3.01
CA TYR A 3 -11.28 7.52 -2.93
C TYR A 3 -10.24 8.65 -3.06
N LEU A 4 -9.44 8.84 -2.00
CA LEU A 4 -8.40 9.87 -1.94
C LEU A 4 -7.16 9.44 -2.75
N THR A 5 -7.25 9.58 -4.06
CA THR A 5 -6.13 9.31 -4.97
C THR A 5 -6.16 10.24 -6.18
N SER A 6 -5.01 10.72 -6.59
CA SER A 6 -4.79 11.42 -7.86
C SER A 6 -4.29 10.50 -8.98
N ASN A 7 -4.07 9.20 -8.67
CA ASN A 7 -3.58 8.24 -9.64
C ASN A 7 -4.74 7.60 -10.42
N PRO A 8 -4.84 7.82 -11.76
CA PRO A 8 -5.94 7.28 -12.57
C PRO A 8 -6.01 5.74 -12.57
N ASP A 9 -4.85 5.07 -12.53
CA ASP A 9 -4.81 3.61 -12.51
C ASP A 9 -5.36 3.05 -11.20
N LYS A 10 -4.97 3.63 -10.05
CA LYS A 10 -5.55 3.26 -8.76
C LYS A 10 -7.06 3.50 -8.72
N MET A 11 -7.54 4.60 -9.33
CA MET A 11 -8.97 4.88 -9.40
C MET A 11 -9.70 3.83 -10.25
N ARG A 12 -9.15 3.48 -11.41
CA ARG A 12 -9.72 2.43 -12.27
C ARG A 12 -9.81 1.08 -11.54
N GLU A 13 -8.71 0.66 -10.92
CA GLU A 13 -8.66 -0.57 -10.13
C GLU A 13 -9.62 -0.57 -8.95
N ALA A 14 -9.78 0.56 -8.26
CA ALA A 14 -10.73 0.70 -7.16
C ALA A 14 -12.18 0.58 -7.65
N LYS A 15 -12.53 1.23 -8.75
CA LYS A 15 -13.87 1.11 -9.36
C LYS A 15 -14.17 -0.33 -9.81
N GLU A 16 -13.22 -0.98 -10.46
CA GLU A 16 -13.37 -2.38 -10.86
C GLU A 16 -13.58 -3.30 -9.66
N PHE A 17 -12.87 -3.07 -8.60
CA PHE A 17 -12.97 -3.87 -7.40
C PHE A 17 -14.22 -3.56 -6.58
N PHE A 18 -14.46 -2.31 -6.20
CA PHE A 18 -15.57 -1.96 -5.31
C PHE A 18 -16.91 -1.91 -6.01
N GLU A 19 -17.01 -1.27 -7.20
CA GLU A 19 -18.28 -1.10 -7.89
C GLU A 19 -18.71 -2.39 -8.61
N LYS A 20 -17.85 -2.96 -9.47
CA LYS A 20 -18.23 -4.11 -10.30
C LYS A 20 -18.38 -5.41 -9.50
N LYS A 21 -17.52 -5.62 -8.48
CA LYS A 21 -17.53 -6.86 -7.71
C LYS A 21 -18.47 -6.80 -6.50
N TYR A 22 -18.63 -5.62 -5.87
CA TYR A 22 -19.36 -5.48 -4.60
C TYR A 22 -20.53 -4.50 -4.65
N GLY A 23 -20.72 -3.75 -5.73
CA GLY A 23 -21.78 -2.75 -5.85
C GLY A 23 -21.55 -1.50 -4.97
N LEU A 24 -20.34 -1.30 -4.44
CA LEU A 24 -19.99 -0.18 -3.58
C LEU A 24 -19.52 1.00 -4.43
N GLU A 25 -20.30 2.06 -4.52
CA GLU A 25 -20.00 3.23 -5.37
C GLU A 25 -18.76 3.99 -4.89
N VAL A 26 -17.84 4.31 -5.82
CA VAL A 26 -16.60 5.07 -5.57
C VAL A 26 -16.60 6.36 -6.38
N GLU A 27 -16.67 7.49 -5.69
CA GLU A 27 -16.58 8.83 -6.26
C GLU A 27 -15.12 9.25 -6.52
N ILE A 28 -14.93 10.05 -7.57
CA ILE A 28 -13.63 10.69 -7.85
C ILE A 28 -13.41 11.87 -6.88
N LEU A 29 -12.22 11.97 -6.32
CA LEU A 29 -11.82 13.12 -5.52
C LEU A 29 -11.86 14.41 -6.36
N ASN A 30 -12.42 15.48 -5.79
CA ASN A 30 -12.30 16.81 -6.39
C ASN A 30 -10.81 17.18 -6.56
N PRO A 31 -10.35 17.56 -7.77
CA PRO A 31 -8.96 17.94 -8.02
C PRO A 31 -8.42 19.08 -7.13
N ASP A 32 -9.30 19.96 -6.67
CA ASP A 32 -8.94 21.09 -5.81
C ASP A 32 -8.78 20.71 -4.33
N PHE A 33 -9.10 19.47 -3.96
CA PHE A 33 -8.92 18.99 -2.61
C PHE A 33 -7.55 18.35 -2.41
N GLU A 34 -6.77 18.96 -1.52
CA GLU A 34 -5.47 18.43 -1.12
C GLU A 34 -5.59 17.66 0.21
N PRO A 35 -5.45 16.31 0.19
CA PRO A 35 -5.38 15.52 1.42
C PRO A 35 -4.11 15.85 2.21
N VAL A 36 -4.25 15.94 3.54
CA VAL A 36 -3.09 16.09 4.42
C VAL A 36 -2.50 14.73 4.71
N GLU A 37 -1.22 14.54 4.36
CA GLU A 37 -0.44 13.36 4.74
C GLU A 37 0.58 13.75 5.81
N ILE A 38 0.48 13.13 6.98
CA ILE A 38 1.41 13.36 8.09
C ILE A 38 2.70 12.56 7.91
N GLN A 39 3.77 13.01 8.57
CA GLN A 39 4.93 12.17 8.80
C GLN A 39 4.63 11.21 9.96
N ALA A 40 4.79 9.91 9.72
CA ALA A 40 4.52 8.87 10.70
C ALA A 40 5.46 7.67 10.49
N SER A 41 5.48 6.75 11.43
CA SER A 41 6.32 5.56 11.36
C SER A 41 5.69 4.42 10.55
N THR A 42 4.37 4.43 10.39
CA THR A 42 3.64 3.37 9.69
C THR A 42 2.66 3.93 8.64
N CYS A 43 2.39 3.16 7.61
CA CYS A 43 1.35 3.48 6.62
C CYS A 43 -0.03 3.54 7.26
N ALA A 44 -0.29 2.71 8.27
CA ALA A 44 -1.54 2.70 9.01
C ALA A 44 -1.85 4.05 9.68
N GLU A 45 -0.84 4.66 10.34
CA GLU A 45 -0.97 6.00 10.94
C GLU A 45 -1.24 7.07 9.88
N VAL A 46 -0.54 7.02 8.74
CA VAL A 46 -0.71 7.98 7.63
C VAL A 46 -2.14 7.89 7.08
N VAL A 47 -2.62 6.69 6.73
CA VAL A 47 -3.96 6.56 6.13
C VAL A 47 -5.07 6.88 7.14
N ALA A 48 -4.91 6.50 8.42
CA ALA A 48 -5.88 6.79 9.47
C ALA A 48 -6.08 8.31 9.65
N TYR A 49 -4.99 9.05 9.79
CA TYR A 49 -5.06 10.51 9.89
C TYR A 49 -5.70 11.14 8.66
N THR A 50 -5.22 10.74 7.47
CA THR A 50 -5.65 11.34 6.21
C THR A 50 -7.14 11.13 5.96
N VAL A 51 -7.70 9.93 6.20
CA VAL A 51 -9.13 9.70 5.98
C VAL A 51 -10.00 10.44 7.00
N LYS A 52 -9.54 10.57 8.26
CA LYS A 52 -10.26 11.30 9.31
C LYS A 52 -10.33 12.79 9.01
N ASP A 53 -9.20 13.41 8.66
CA ASP A 53 -9.14 14.81 8.24
C ASP A 53 -10.03 15.08 7.01
N ALA A 54 -9.85 14.26 5.98
CA ALA A 54 -10.59 14.42 4.72
C ALA A 54 -12.09 14.19 4.88
N ALA A 55 -12.53 13.18 5.64
CA ALA A 55 -13.94 12.93 5.90
C ALA A 55 -14.63 14.13 6.56
N ASN A 56 -13.97 14.70 7.57
CA ASN A 56 -14.48 15.87 8.27
C ASN A 56 -14.56 17.12 7.38
N ARG A 57 -13.54 17.35 6.54
CA ARG A 57 -13.48 18.51 5.62
C ARG A 57 -14.43 18.38 4.44
N LEU A 58 -14.64 17.18 3.92
CA LEU A 58 -15.52 16.91 2.78
C LEU A 58 -16.98 16.68 3.18
N GLY A 59 -17.25 16.36 4.46
CA GLY A 59 -18.59 15.98 4.91
C GLY A 59 -19.11 14.69 4.32
N LYS A 60 -18.22 13.80 3.82
CA LYS A 60 -18.54 12.53 3.14
C LYS A 60 -17.64 11.42 3.64
N ALA A 61 -18.11 10.18 3.49
CA ALA A 61 -17.28 9.01 3.73
C ALA A 61 -16.13 8.93 2.70
N VAL A 62 -14.92 8.65 3.18
CA VAL A 62 -13.71 8.56 2.37
C VAL A 62 -12.95 7.26 2.60
N ILE A 63 -12.23 6.83 1.57
CA ILE A 63 -11.26 5.75 1.64
C ILE A 63 -9.90 6.22 1.13
N LYS A 64 -8.83 5.61 1.64
CA LYS A 64 -7.46 5.82 1.18
C LYS A 64 -6.67 4.53 1.29
N SER A 65 -5.73 4.33 0.38
CA SER A 65 -4.71 3.29 0.50
C SER A 65 -3.31 3.87 0.50
N ASP A 66 -2.42 3.21 1.21
CA ASP A 66 -0.99 3.46 1.17
C ASP A 66 -0.22 2.14 1.28
N ALA A 67 1.06 2.15 0.90
CA ALA A 67 1.92 0.99 0.95
C ALA A 67 3.31 1.36 1.45
N GLY A 68 3.86 0.52 2.31
CA GLY A 68 5.18 0.69 2.90
C GLY A 68 6.05 -0.54 2.76
N PHE A 69 7.35 -0.30 2.79
CA PHE A 69 8.37 -1.32 2.86
C PHE A 69 9.27 -1.07 4.05
N TYR A 70 9.44 -2.06 4.90
CA TYR A 70 10.14 -1.94 6.20
C TYR A 70 11.31 -2.92 6.23
N ALA A 71 12.54 -2.40 6.23
CA ALA A 71 13.76 -3.19 6.33
C ALA A 71 14.28 -3.18 7.78
N ASP A 72 14.43 -4.35 8.38
CA ASP A 72 14.87 -4.48 9.78
C ASP A 72 16.24 -3.86 10.03
N ALA A 73 17.19 -4.10 9.12
CA ALA A 73 18.54 -3.55 9.20
C ALA A 73 18.57 -2.01 9.20
N LEU A 74 17.50 -1.36 8.71
CA LEU A 74 17.35 0.09 8.68
C LEU A 74 16.38 0.62 9.75
N GLY A 75 16.08 -0.19 10.77
CA GLY A 75 15.13 0.18 11.83
C GLY A 75 13.71 0.42 11.33
N GLY A 76 13.31 -0.27 10.26
CA GLY A 76 12.00 -0.12 9.62
C GLY A 76 11.94 0.93 8.51
N LEU A 77 13.04 1.63 8.19
CA LEU A 77 13.06 2.51 7.02
C LEU A 77 13.09 1.69 5.72
N PRO A 78 12.54 2.20 4.62
CA PRO A 78 11.88 3.50 4.45
C PRO A 78 10.44 3.60 4.99
N GLY A 79 9.78 2.50 5.35
CA GLY A 79 8.41 2.55 5.85
C GLY A 79 7.45 3.24 4.86
N PRO A 80 6.63 4.20 5.32
CA PRO A 80 5.70 4.94 4.47
C PRO A 80 6.40 5.83 3.42
N TYR A 81 7.71 6.08 3.57
CA TYR A 81 8.50 6.90 2.63
C TYR A 81 9.04 6.12 1.43
N SER A 82 8.57 4.90 1.21
CA SER A 82 9.04 3.98 0.16
C SER A 82 9.08 4.63 -1.23
N LYS A 83 8.05 5.40 -1.60
CA LYS A 83 8.00 6.13 -2.88
C LYS A 83 9.06 7.22 -2.99
N PHE A 84 9.42 7.86 -1.86
CA PHE A 84 10.47 8.88 -1.82
C PHE A 84 11.84 8.21 -1.98
N PHE A 85 12.06 7.08 -1.32
CA PHE A 85 13.30 6.29 -1.46
C PHE A 85 13.48 5.78 -2.90
N ASP A 86 12.43 5.26 -3.53
CA ASP A 86 12.48 4.86 -4.94
C ASP A 86 12.98 5.99 -5.83
N LYS A 87 12.36 7.17 -5.70
CA LYS A 87 12.71 8.35 -6.49
C LYS A 87 14.12 8.88 -6.28
N GLN A 88 14.61 8.90 -5.01
CA GLN A 88 15.87 9.56 -4.65
C GLN A 88 17.05 8.60 -4.66
N ILE A 89 16.82 7.33 -4.36
CA ILE A 89 17.86 6.33 -4.16
C ILE A 89 17.82 5.28 -5.27
N GLY A 90 16.64 4.73 -5.56
CA GLY A 90 16.45 3.63 -6.50
C GLY A 90 16.94 2.29 -5.97
N VAL A 91 16.76 1.23 -6.76
CA VAL A 91 17.03 -0.17 -6.35
C VAL A 91 18.52 -0.40 -6.11
N GLU A 92 19.36 -0.02 -7.07
CA GLU A 92 20.81 -0.28 -7.03
C GLU A 92 21.47 0.30 -5.78
N LYS A 93 21.23 1.59 -5.49
CA LYS A 93 21.79 2.24 -4.31
C LYS A 93 21.21 1.69 -3.01
N PHE A 94 19.92 1.34 -3.00
CA PHE A 94 19.30 0.73 -1.85
C PHE A 94 19.95 -0.62 -1.50
N LEU A 95 20.15 -1.49 -2.49
CA LEU A 95 20.85 -2.77 -2.30
C LEU A 95 22.32 -2.58 -1.89
N HIS A 96 22.97 -1.53 -2.43
CA HIS A 96 24.35 -1.19 -2.05
C HIS A 96 24.46 -0.75 -0.58
N ILE A 97 23.50 0.01 -0.05
CA ILE A 97 23.43 0.39 1.38
C ILE A 97 23.41 -0.86 2.27
N LEU A 98 22.75 -1.91 1.82
CA LEU A 98 22.56 -3.16 2.56
C LEU A 98 23.61 -4.25 2.22
N LYS A 99 24.65 -3.94 1.45
CA LYS A 99 25.57 -4.97 0.91
C LYS A 99 26.28 -5.80 1.98
N ASP A 100 26.63 -5.16 3.10
CA ASP A 100 27.36 -5.79 4.22
C ASP A 100 26.43 -6.22 5.37
N GLU A 101 25.11 -6.03 5.20
CA GLU A 101 24.10 -6.39 6.20
C GLU A 101 23.76 -7.88 6.12
N THR A 102 23.86 -8.55 7.28
CA THR A 102 23.47 -9.95 7.43
C THR A 102 21.98 -10.12 7.73
N ASN A 103 21.38 -9.15 8.44
CA ASN A 103 19.94 -9.12 8.64
C ASN A 103 19.26 -8.53 7.42
N ARG A 104 18.72 -9.38 6.58
CA ARG A 104 17.98 -8.97 5.38
C ARG A 104 16.48 -9.11 5.53
N LYS A 105 15.98 -9.31 6.75
CA LYS A 105 14.54 -9.39 7.00
C LYS A 105 13.85 -8.07 6.67
N ALA A 106 12.69 -8.19 6.08
CA ALA A 106 11.86 -7.05 5.72
C ALA A 106 10.39 -7.47 5.64
N ARG A 107 9.52 -6.49 5.64
CA ARG A 107 8.10 -6.70 5.33
C ARG A 107 7.57 -5.63 4.40
N ILE A 108 6.55 -6.00 3.65
CA ILE A 108 5.69 -5.08 2.92
C ILE A 108 4.36 -4.96 3.63
N GLU A 109 3.81 -3.75 3.65
CA GLU A 109 2.46 -3.49 4.15
C GLU A 109 1.66 -2.76 3.08
N HIS A 110 0.39 -3.13 2.93
CA HIS A 110 -0.60 -2.41 2.15
C HIS A 110 -1.79 -2.10 3.06
N CYS A 111 -1.98 -0.82 3.34
CA CYS A 111 -3.01 -0.34 4.24
C CYS A 111 -4.17 0.25 3.44
N TRP A 112 -5.40 -0.05 3.86
CA TRP A 112 -6.61 0.64 3.44
C TRP A 112 -7.30 1.21 4.67
N ALA A 113 -7.83 2.41 4.55
CA ALA A 113 -8.59 3.03 5.61
C ALA A 113 -9.91 3.59 5.09
N TYR A 114 -10.91 3.61 5.98
CA TYR A 114 -12.23 4.19 5.76
C TYR A 114 -12.59 5.10 6.93
N CYS A 115 -13.21 6.23 6.66
CA CYS A 115 -13.75 7.10 7.70
C CYS A 115 -15.02 7.84 7.23
N GLU A 116 -15.99 7.96 8.12
CA GLU A 116 -17.14 8.86 7.98
C GLU A 116 -16.90 10.16 8.76
N PRO A 117 -17.57 11.26 8.38
CA PRO A 117 -17.49 12.52 9.15
C PRO A 117 -17.83 12.33 10.62
N GLY A 118 -16.97 12.82 11.50
CA GLY A 118 -17.14 12.74 12.96
C GLY A 118 -16.93 11.36 13.57
N LYS A 119 -16.44 10.38 12.81
CA LYS A 119 -16.13 9.03 13.31
C LYS A 119 -14.64 8.79 13.41
N GLU A 120 -14.26 7.72 14.13
CA GLU A 120 -12.90 7.20 14.12
C GLU A 120 -12.66 6.37 12.84
N PRO A 121 -11.43 6.38 12.30
CA PRO A 121 -11.08 5.62 11.11
C PRO A 121 -10.99 4.13 11.39
N GLU A 122 -11.48 3.33 10.44
CA GLU A 122 -11.21 1.89 10.39
C GLU A 122 -10.03 1.63 9.46
N VAL A 123 -9.06 0.84 9.91
CA VAL A 123 -7.83 0.56 9.16
C VAL A 123 -7.67 -0.94 8.97
N PHE A 124 -7.39 -1.34 7.75
CA PHE A 124 -7.17 -2.71 7.32
C PHE A 124 -5.75 -2.84 6.80
N ILE A 125 -5.02 -3.85 7.26
CA ILE A 125 -3.62 -4.06 6.93
C ILE A 125 -3.46 -5.44 6.31
N GLY A 126 -2.80 -5.47 5.17
CA GLY A 126 -2.32 -6.68 4.51
C GLY A 126 -0.86 -6.55 4.16
N GLY A 127 -0.26 -7.61 3.67
CA GLY A 127 1.15 -7.61 3.29
C GLY A 127 1.80 -8.96 3.55
N SER A 128 3.11 -9.00 3.54
CA SER A 128 3.89 -10.21 3.86
C SER A 128 5.24 -9.87 4.46
N GLU A 129 5.71 -10.79 5.30
CA GLU A 129 7.10 -10.86 5.74
C GLU A 129 7.97 -11.50 4.64
N GLY A 130 9.27 -11.27 4.71
CA GLY A 130 10.20 -11.83 3.75
C GLY A 130 11.63 -11.32 3.92
N THR A 131 12.39 -11.40 2.84
CA THR A 131 13.80 -11.01 2.82
C THR A 131 14.13 -10.13 1.62
N ILE A 132 15.18 -9.31 1.76
CA ILE A 132 15.74 -8.49 0.70
C ILE A 132 16.79 -9.32 -0.05
N SER A 133 16.64 -9.49 -1.36
CA SER A 133 17.64 -10.14 -2.23
C SER A 133 18.94 -9.34 -2.30
N THR A 134 20.03 -9.97 -2.74
CA THR A 134 21.30 -9.28 -2.99
C THR A 134 21.33 -8.55 -4.32
N GLU A 135 20.48 -8.96 -5.25
CA GLU A 135 20.38 -8.41 -6.61
C GLU A 135 18.92 -8.16 -6.98
N GLU A 136 18.68 -7.21 -7.88
CA GLU A 136 17.36 -7.00 -8.45
C GLU A 136 17.01 -8.08 -9.49
N SER A 137 15.73 -8.39 -9.62
CA SER A 137 15.23 -9.36 -10.59
C SER A 137 13.81 -9.01 -11.04
N GLY A 138 13.50 -9.35 -12.31
CA GLY A 138 12.19 -9.11 -12.91
C GLY A 138 12.01 -7.69 -13.48
N LYS A 139 10.82 -7.44 -14.09
CA LYS A 139 10.54 -6.24 -14.89
C LYS A 139 9.47 -5.32 -14.25
N SER A 140 9.06 -5.59 -13.01
CA SER A 140 8.06 -4.77 -12.33
C SER A 140 8.46 -3.29 -12.30
N SER A 141 7.50 -2.40 -12.47
CA SER A 141 7.67 -0.97 -12.26
C SER A 141 7.71 -0.58 -10.78
N ARG A 142 7.28 -1.46 -9.89
CA ARG A 142 7.35 -1.26 -8.44
C ARG A 142 8.73 -1.66 -7.96
N TRP A 143 9.47 -0.70 -7.41
CA TRP A 143 10.85 -0.89 -6.99
C TRP A 143 11.03 -2.01 -5.95
N VAL A 144 10.12 -2.10 -4.95
CA VAL A 144 10.13 -3.13 -3.91
C VAL A 144 9.98 -4.54 -4.50
N ASP A 145 9.12 -4.71 -5.50
CA ASP A 145 8.89 -6.02 -6.14
C ASP A 145 10.19 -6.63 -6.69
N LYS A 146 11.16 -5.79 -7.09
CA LYS A 146 12.41 -6.22 -7.74
C LYS A 146 13.42 -6.88 -6.81
N PHE A 147 13.32 -6.67 -5.51
CA PHE A 147 14.28 -7.18 -4.53
C PHE A 147 13.65 -7.83 -3.29
N PHE A 148 12.35 -7.76 -3.14
CA PHE A 148 11.68 -8.40 -2.01
C PHE A 148 11.26 -9.83 -2.38
N ILE A 149 11.70 -10.79 -1.56
CA ILE A 149 11.38 -12.22 -1.64
C ILE A 149 10.45 -12.54 -0.48
N PRO A 150 9.17 -12.82 -0.72
CA PRO A 150 8.23 -13.21 0.33
C PRO A 150 8.62 -14.51 1.02
N ASP A 151 8.27 -14.66 2.29
CA ASP A 151 8.48 -15.90 3.01
C ASP A 151 7.81 -17.09 2.30
N GLY A 152 8.56 -18.19 2.23
CA GLY A 152 8.16 -19.39 1.48
C GLY A 152 8.48 -19.35 -0.02
N GLU A 153 9.01 -18.24 -0.53
CA GLU A 153 9.48 -18.11 -1.91
C GLU A 153 11.00 -18.06 -2.00
N THR A 154 11.51 -18.35 -3.20
CA THR A 154 12.93 -18.18 -3.56
C THR A 154 13.14 -17.09 -4.60
N ARG A 155 12.05 -16.51 -5.11
CA ARG A 155 12.03 -15.51 -6.19
C ARG A 155 11.48 -14.19 -5.66
N THR A 156 11.92 -13.10 -6.27
CA THR A 156 11.33 -11.79 -5.98
C THR A 156 9.88 -11.70 -6.49
N ILE A 157 9.08 -10.82 -5.87
CA ILE A 157 7.71 -10.56 -6.35
C ILE A 157 7.71 -10.21 -7.84
N SER A 158 8.72 -9.46 -8.31
CA SER A 158 8.82 -9.07 -9.72
C SER A 158 9.04 -10.27 -10.64
N ALA A 159 9.88 -11.23 -10.26
CA ALA A 159 10.09 -12.44 -11.03
C ALA A 159 8.82 -13.32 -11.08
N ILE A 160 8.10 -13.43 -9.95
CA ILE A 160 6.81 -14.11 -9.90
C ILE A 160 5.78 -13.40 -10.79
N ARG A 161 5.74 -12.08 -10.76
CA ARG A 161 4.83 -11.25 -11.56
C ARG A 161 5.05 -11.41 -13.08
N ASP A 162 6.29 -11.54 -13.51
CA ASP A 162 6.62 -11.75 -14.93
C ASP A 162 6.04 -13.08 -15.46
N GLU A 163 5.86 -14.07 -14.58
CA GLU A 163 5.28 -15.38 -14.92
C GLU A 163 3.76 -15.39 -14.68
N ASN A 164 3.32 -14.86 -13.53
CA ASN A 164 1.92 -14.88 -13.10
C ASN A 164 1.58 -13.63 -12.28
N TYR A 165 0.90 -12.68 -12.91
CA TYR A 165 0.48 -11.42 -12.28
C TYR A 165 -0.43 -11.63 -11.07
N GLU A 166 -1.41 -12.52 -11.18
CA GLU A 166 -2.38 -12.78 -10.10
C GLU A 166 -1.70 -13.38 -8.88
N GLU A 167 -0.79 -14.32 -9.09
CA GLU A 167 -0.02 -14.94 -8.02
C GLU A 167 0.82 -13.90 -7.27
N SER A 168 1.45 -12.98 -7.97
CA SER A 168 2.29 -11.94 -7.35
C SER A 168 1.51 -11.00 -6.43
N ASN A 169 0.22 -10.77 -6.73
CA ASN A 169 -0.60 -9.83 -5.97
C ASN A 169 -0.97 -10.35 -4.57
N LYS A 170 -0.97 -11.66 -4.35
CA LYS A 170 -1.29 -12.25 -3.04
C LYS A 170 -0.34 -11.76 -1.93
N TYR A 171 0.91 -11.45 -2.27
CA TYR A 171 1.91 -11.01 -1.29
C TYR A 171 1.67 -9.59 -0.77
N TRP A 172 0.88 -8.79 -1.48
CA TRP A 172 0.45 -7.47 -1.00
C TRP A 172 -0.74 -7.55 -0.03
N GLY A 173 -1.20 -8.78 0.27
CA GLY A 173 -2.25 -9.06 1.24
C GLY A 173 -3.65 -8.68 0.78
N ASP A 174 -4.59 -8.80 1.69
CA ASP A 174 -6.04 -8.73 1.45
C ASP A 174 -6.74 -7.50 2.08
N ALA A 175 -5.99 -6.48 2.50
CA ALA A 175 -6.54 -5.29 3.17
C ALA A 175 -7.71 -4.64 2.41
N LYS A 176 -7.64 -4.61 1.07
CA LYS A 176 -8.72 -4.09 0.23
C LYS A 176 -9.98 -4.97 0.31
N GLN A 177 -9.81 -6.29 0.41
CA GLN A 177 -10.92 -7.23 0.59
C GLN A 177 -11.55 -7.06 1.99
N GLN A 178 -10.74 -6.95 3.03
CA GLN A 178 -11.21 -6.72 4.40
C GLN A 178 -12.06 -5.44 4.49
N LEU A 179 -11.64 -4.36 3.83
CA LEU A 179 -12.42 -3.12 3.73
C LEU A 179 -13.76 -3.36 3.03
N ALA A 180 -13.78 -4.07 1.91
CA ALA A 180 -15.04 -4.35 1.20
C ALA A 180 -16.02 -5.16 2.06
N ASP A 181 -15.52 -6.18 2.74
CA ASP A 181 -16.32 -7.03 3.64
C ASP A 181 -16.88 -6.24 4.84
N TYR A 182 -16.09 -5.33 5.40
CA TYR A 182 -16.52 -4.41 6.45
C TYR A 182 -17.69 -3.52 5.96
N LEU A 183 -17.55 -2.90 4.79
CA LEU A 183 -18.57 -2.00 4.23
C LEU A 183 -19.88 -2.73 3.93
N LEU A 184 -19.82 -3.94 3.36
CA LEU A 184 -21.00 -4.78 3.10
C LEU A 184 -21.72 -5.21 4.39
N ASN A 185 -20.99 -5.42 5.47
CA ASN A 185 -21.61 -5.78 6.76
C ASN A 185 -22.22 -4.57 7.47
N LYS A 186 -21.73 -3.36 7.17
CA LYS A 186 -22.25 -2.11 7.72
C LYS A 186 -23.60 -1.70 7.12
N GLU A 187 -23.91 -2.13 5.89
CA GLU A 187 -25.15 -1.83 5.19
C GLU A 187 -26.31 -2.80 5.56
N LYS A 188 -26.03 -3.84 6.37
CA LYS A 188 -27.04 -4.80 6.87
C LYS A 188 -27.58 -4.36 8.24
#